data_288b3f915739288d6e216a7ead2494ca
#
_entry.id   288b3f915739288d6e216a7ead2494ca
#
_cell.length_a   1.000
_cell.length_b   1.000
_cell.length_c   1.000
_cell.angle_alpha   90.00
_cell.angle_beta   90.00
_cell.angle_gamma   90.00
#
_symmetry.space_group_name_H-M   'P 1'
#
loop_
_entity.id
_entity.type
_entity.pdbx_description
1 polymer ?
#
loop_
_entity_poly.entity_id
_entity_poly.type
_entity_poly.pdbx_seq_one_letter_code
_entity_poly.pdbx_strand_id
1 'polypeptide(L)'
;MKLTAALALLFSSLVAADDVQSKAFNLVVKSADKGLDGQKFSACHSGAAIESLCVSGRSGANFYYNTTEGSQSPMPGYEPSGVIVYNLPLGGVPDHVSEPLNFYTDPSTNVALPLFEPGSSRQYVTFDKQGQLSVLSYLDDTRTPPTGGEVKALRNWYVCETYYTGYHYRNLAWVLGNGKAKPQNPSCVKVDVVRKFVR
;
A
#
# COMPACT_ATOMS: atom_id res chain seq x y z
N MET A 1 -44.63 39.26 30.28
CA MET A 1 -44.34 38.54 29.02
C MET A 1 -43.04 37.79 29.24
N LYS A 2 -43.08 36.47 29.33
CA LYS A 2 -41.88 35.62 29.46
C LYS A 2 -41.58 35.02 28.08
N LEU A 3 -40.46 35.41 27.47
CA LEU A 3 -39.95 34.79 26.23
C LEU A 3 -39.16 33.52 26.62
N THR A 4 -39.67 32.38 26.25
CA THR A 4 -38.96 31.10 26.30
C THR A 4 -38.22 30.94 24.96
N ALA A 5 -36.91 31.04 24.97
CA ALA A 5 -36.07 30.72 23.84
C ALA A 5 -35.88 29.19 23.76
N ALA A 6 -36.41 28.57 22.73
CA ALA A 6 -36.18 27.16 22.44
C ALA A 6 -34.84 27.00 21.71
N LEU A 7 -33.86 26.38 22.34
CA LEU A 7 -32.56 26.04 21.76
C LEU A 7 -32.71 24.76 20.94
N ALA A 8 -32.74 24.89 19.60
CA ALA A 8 -32.75 23.76 18.69
C ALA A 8 -31.31 23.21 18.56
N LEU A 9 -31.06 22.04 19.17
CA LEU A 9 -29.82 21.26 19.01
C LEU A 9 -29.84 20.57 17.63
N LEU A 10 -29.08 21.09 16.69
CA LEU A 10 -28.78 20.43 15.43
C LEU A 10 -27.81 19.28 15.69
N PHE A 11 -28.31 18.06 15.74
CA PHE A 11 -27.48 16.86 15.66
C PHE A 11 -26.99 16.70 14.22
N SER A 12 -25.78 17.13 13.93
CA SER A 12 -25.05 16.71 12.73
C SER A 12 -24.66 15.24 12.91
N SER A 13 -25.39 14.35 12.23
CA SER A 13 -24.95 12.95 12.07
C SER A 13 -23.66 12.95 11.27
N LEU A 14 -22.56 12.60 11.92
CA LEU A 14 -21.32 12.23 11.25
C LEU A 14 -21.60 10.91 10.50
N VAL A 15 -21.84 11.01 9.20
CA VAL A 15 -21.86 9.84 8.32
C VAL A 15 -20.41 9.37 8.23
N ALA A 16 -20.06 8.29 8.94
CA ALA A 16 -18.82 7.58 8.69
C ALA A 16 -18.91 7.02 7.26
N ALA A 17 -17.96 7.35 6.42
CA ALA A 17 -17.88 6.76 5.08
C ALA A 17 -17.43 5.30 5.24
N ASP A 18 -18.22 4.37 4.72
CA ASP A 18 -17.92 2.94 4.79
C ASP A 18 -16.77 2.57 3.84
N ASP A 19 -15.89 1.69 4.31
CA ASP A 19 -14.85 1.11 3.47
C ASP A 19 -15.44 -0.02 2.60
N VAL A 20 -15.16 0.04 1.30
CA VAL A 20 -15.52 -1.00 0.33
C VAL A 20 -14.30 -1.86 0.06
N GLN A 21 -14.40 -3.15 0.39
CA GLN A 21 -13.33 -4.12 0.13
C GLN A 21 -13.50 -4.79 -1.23
N SER A 22 -12.42 -4.87 -2.01
CA SER A 22 -12.39 -5.57 -3.29
C SER A 22 -12.53 -7.09 -3.15
N LYS A 23 -12.72 -7.80 -4.28
CA LYS A 23 -12.44 -9.24 -4.35
C LYS A 23 -10.96 -9.51 -4.08
N ALA A 24 -10.66 -10.73 -3.63
CA ALA A 24 -9.29 -11.20 -3.40
C ALA A 24 -8.46 -11.16 -4.69
N PHE A 25 -7.20 -10.76 -4.57
CA PHE A 25 -6.23 -10.75 -5.66
C PHE A 25 -4.83 -11.15 -5.19
N ASN A 26 -3.99 -11.57 -6.13
CA ASN A 26 -2.56 -11.72 -5.91
C ASN A 26 -1.83 -10.49 -6.46
N LEU A 27 -0.69 -10.15 -5.85
CA LEU A 27 0.30 -9.23 -6.38
C LEU A 27 1.37 -10.02 -7.14
N VAL A 28 1.65 -9.63 -8.37
CA VAL A 28 2.54 -10.35 -9.29
C VAL A 28 3.64 -9.43 -9.76
N VAL A 29 4.87 -9.92 -9.74
CA VAL A 29 6.04 -9.20 -10.25
C VAL A 29 6.00 -9.12 -11.77
N LYS A 30 6.30 -7.95 -12.32
CA LYS A 30 6.65 -7.72 -13.70
C LYS A 30 8.07 -7.17 -13.78
N SER A 31 8.97 -7.89 -14.45
CA SER A 31 10.38 -7.55 -14.49
C SER A 31 11.03 -7.97 -15.81
N ALA A 32 12.10 -7.26 -16.19
CA ALA A 32 13.03 -7.73 -17.22
C ALA A 32 13.88 -8.92 -16.75
N ASP A 33 14.05 -9.06 -15.43
CA ASP A 33 14.69 -10.24 -14.82
C ASP A 33 13.75 -11.43 -14.89
N LYS A 34 14.10 -12.42 -15.72
CA LYS A 34 13.31 -13.65 -15.93
C LYS A 34 13.17 -14.50 -14.66
N GLY A 35 14.09 -14.37 -13.71
CA GLY A 35 14.03 -15.04 -12.41
C GLY A 35 12.98 -14.43 -11.48
N LEU A 36 12.55 -13.20 -11.74
CA LEU A 36 11.53 -12.49 -10.97
C LEU A 36 10.18 -12.40 -11.70
N ASP A 37 10.20 -12.29 -13.03
CA ASP A 37 8.97 -12.06 -13.80
C ASP A 37 7.95 -13.19 -13.60
N GLY A 38 6.72 -12.79 -13.29
CA GLY A 38 5.62 -13.70 -13.03
C GLY A 38 5.60 -14.33 -11.63
N GLN A 39 6.59 -14.08 -10.78
CA GLN A 39 6.53 -14.50 -9.38
C GLN A 39 5.47 -13.70 -8.63
N LYS A 40 4.92 -14.31 -7.57
CA LYS A 40 3.91 -13.70 -6.71
C LYS A 40 4.52 -13.28 -5.39
N PHE A 41 3.85 -12.34 -4.74
CA PHE A 41 4.16 -11.96 -3.38
C PHE A 41 3.28 -12.72 -2.38
N SER A 42 3.85 -12.99 -1.21
CA SER A 42 3.15 -13.51 -0.04
C SER A 42 3.33 -12.59 1.15
N ALA A 43 2.54 -12.81 2.19
CA ALA A 43 2.71 -12.18 3.48
C ALA A 43 3.62 -13.08 4.31
N CYS A 44 4.88 -12.66 4.53
CA CYS A 44 5.89 -13.43 5.22
C CYS A 44 6.08 -12.89 6.63
N HIS A 45 6.03 -13.77 7.61
CA HIS A 45 6.18 -13.42 9.02
C HIS A 45 7.47 -12.66 9.27
N SER A 46 7.36 -11.46 9.84
CA SER A 46 8.48 -10.56 10.11
C SER A 46 8.45 -9.97 11.51
N GLY A 47 7.51 -10.41 12.34
CA GLY A 47 7.32 -9.99 13.72
C GLY A 47 5.93 -10.40 14.22
N ALA A 48 5.60 -10.09 15.47
CA ALA A 48 4.29 -10.39 16.04
C ALA A 48 3.19 -9.57 15.32
N ALA A 49 2.37 -10.25 14.51
CA ALA A 49 1.38 -9.64 13.61
C ALA A 49 2.02 -8.55 12.72
N ILE A 50 3.19 -8.87 12.15
CA ILE A 50 3.87 -8.05 11.16
C ILE A 50 4.29 -8.98 10.02
N GLU A 51 3.80 -8.73 8.82
CA GLU A 51 4.12 -9.47 7.62
C GLU A 51 4.76 -8.56 6.57
N SER A 52 5.86 -9.04 5.97
CA SER A 52 6.47 -8.36 4.83
C SER A 52 5.98 -8.95 3.50
N LEU A 53 6.00 -8.15 2.44
CA LEU A 53 5.69 -8.59 1.08
C LEU A 53 6.91 -9.32 0.48
N CYS A 54 7.04 -10.62 0.76
CA CYS A 54 8.12 -11.44 0.23
C CYS A 54 7.78 -12.09 -1.12
N VAL A 55 8.80 -12.33 -1.93
CA VAL A 55 8.68 -13.10 -3.17
C VAL A 55 8.54 -14.57 -2.83
N SER A 56 7.43 -15.20 -3.24
CA SER A 56 7.05 -16.58 -2.88
C SER A 56 6.91 -17.54 -4.08
N GLY A 57 7.47 -17.17 -5.22
CA GLY A 57 7.37 -17.98 -6.43
C GLY A 57 5.97 -17.94 -7.05
N ARG A 58 5.34 -19.11 -7.23
CA ARG A 58 4.00 -19.19 -7.86
C ARG A 58 2.86 -19.20 -6.85
N SER A 59 3.14 -19.46 -5.58
CA SER A 59 2.15 -19.46 -4.49
C SER A 59 2.11 -18.08 -3.84
N GLY A 60 1.12 -17.25 -4.17
CA GLY A 60 0.93 -15.94 -3.59
C GLY A 60 -0.15 -15.90 -2.52
N ALA A 61 -0.06 -14.95 -1.60
CA ALA A 61 -1.14 -14.65 -0.67
C ALA A 61 -2.30 -13.94 -1.38
N ASN A 62 -3.47 -13.99 -0.75
CA ASN A 62 -4.62 -13.19 -1.12
C ASN A 62 -4.54 -11.84 -0.41
N PHE A 63 -4.63 -10.78 -1.19
CA PHE A 63 -4.72 -9.41 -0.71
C PHE A 63 -6.06 -8.83 -1.13
N TYR A 64 -6.46 -7.76 -0.45
CA TYR A 64 -7.68 -7.03 -0.73
C TYR A 64 -7.36 -5.53 -0.85
N TYR A 65 -8.26 -4.78 -1.47
CA TYR A 65 -8.12 -3.35 -1.65
C TYR A 65 -9.31 -2.65 -1.04
N ASN A 66 -9.07 -1.86 0.00
CA ASN A 66 -10.09 -1.09 0.69
C ASN A 66 -10.08 0.34 0.17
N THR A 67 -11.23 0.79 -0.30
CA THR A 67 -11.47 2.17 -0.74
C THR A 67 -12.68 2.74 0.01
N THR A 68 -12.75 4.05 0.12
CA THR A 68 -13.93 4.72 0.68
C THR A 68 -15.06 4.73 -0.35
N GLU A 69 -16.27 4.39 0.05
CA GLU A 69 -17.45 4.40 -0.81
C GLU A 69 -17.64 5.78 -1.47
N GLY A 70 -17.94 5.80 -2.76
CA GLY A 70 -18.13 7.02 -3.54
C GLY A 70 -16.86 7.82 -3.83
N SER A 71 -15.68 7.38 -3.37
CA SER A 71 -14.42 8.05 -3.68
C SER A 71 -14.08 7.98 -5.16
N GLN A 72 -13.44 9.04 -5.65
CA GLN A 72 -13.01 9.13 -7.05
C GLN A 72 -11.49 9.25 -7.12
N SER A 73 -10.93 8.77 -8.22
CA SER A 73 -9.50 8.94 -8.47
C SER A 73 -9.18 10.41 -8.77
N PRO A 74 -8.13 10.98 -8.14
CA PRO A 74 -7.63 12.29 -8.51
C PRO A 74 -6.87 12.31 -9.84
N MET A 75 -6.67 11.15 -10.47
CA MET A 75 -5.91 10.98 -11.70
C MET A 75 -6.68 10.13 -12.71
N PRO A 76 -6.96 10.65 -13.94
CA PRO A 76 -7.66 9.88 -14.97
C PRO A 76 -6.95 8.56 -15.30
N GLY A 77 -7.72 7.48 -15.41
CA GLY A 77 -7.20 6.16 -15.76
C GLY A 77 -6.70 5.32 -14.58
N TYR A 78 -6.83 5.84 -13.37
CA TYR A 78 -6.53 5.14 -12.13
C TYR A 78 -7.80 4.92 -11.31
N GLU A 79 -7.77 3.92 -10.43
CA GLU A 79 -8.80 3.69 -9.41
C GLU A 79 -8.71 4.75 -8.31
N PRO A 80 -9.77 4.95 -7.50
CA PRO A 80 -9.67 5.73 -6.27
C PRO A 80 -8.50 5.27 -5.42
N SER A 81 -7.83 6.19 -4.72
CA SER A 81 -6.79 5.83 -3.76
C SER A 81 -7.39 5.00 -2.63
N GLY A 82 -6.69 3.94 -2.26
CA GLY A 82 -7.11 3.03 -1.23
C GLY A 82 -5.92 2.35 -0.57
N VAL A 83 -6.17 1.36 0.26
CA VAL A 83 -5.18 0.64 1.04
C VAL A 83 -5.22 -0.84 0.67
N ILE A 84 -4.07 -1.43 0.37
CA ILE A 84 -3.97 -2.89 0.30
C ILE A 84 -3.98 -3.43 1.71
N VAL A 85 -4.78 -4.47 1.95
CA VAL A 85 -4.83 -5.16 3.23
C VAL A 85 -4.54 -6.64 3.07
N TYR A 86 -3.92 -7.21 4.09
CA TYR A 86 -3.80 -8.63 4.30
C TYR A 86 -4.69 -9.02 5.48
N ASN A 87 -5.50 -10.05 5.32
CA ASN A 87 -6.32 -10.60 6.39
C ASN A 87 -5.54 -11.73 7.04
N LEU A 88 -4.81 -11.41 8.13
CA LEU A 88 -4.05 -12.39 8.91
C LEU A 88 -5.01 -13.38 9.57
N PRO A 89 -4.94 -14.68 9.25
CA PRO A 89 -5.84 -15.67 9.85
C PRO A 89 -5.61 -15.82 11.36
N LEU A 90 -6.71 -15.91 12.09
CA LEU A 90 -6.73 -16.18 13.53
C LEU A 90 -7.41 -17.52 13.80
N GLY A 91 -7.05 -18.17 14.91
CA GLY A 91 -7.63 -19.45 15.32
C GLY A 91 -8.96 -19.33 16.09
N GLY A 92 -9.69 -18.22 15.94
CA GLY A 92 -10.90 -17.96 16.76
C GLY A 92 -11.89 -17.01 16.11
N VAL A 93 -12.60 -16.26 16.94
CA VAL A 93 -13.52 -15.20 16.52
C VAL A 93 -12.98 -13.86 17.02
N PRO A 94 -12.75 -12.89 16.11
CA PRO A 94 -12.86 -12.98 14.65
C PRO A 94 -11.89 -14.01 14.04
N ASP A 95 -12.18 -14.50 12.84
CA ASP A 95 -11.36 -15.48 12.12
C ASP A 95 -10.10 -14.88 11.49
N HIS A 96 -10.02 -13.55 11.40
CA HIS A 96 -8.86 -12.82 10.91
C HIS A 96 -8.78 -11.42 11.53
N VAL A 97 -7.61 -10.81 11.43
CA VAL A 97 -7.39 -9.38 11.63
C VAL A 97 -6.93 -8.75 10.30
N SER A 98 -7.56 -7.63 9.94
CA SER A 98 -7.19 -6.90 8.72
C SER A 98 -6.00 -6.00 9.00
N GLU A 99 -4.91 -6.22 8.28
CA GLU A 99 -3.64 -5.50 8.42
C GLU A 99 -3.42 -4.61 7.21
N PRO A 100 -3.47 -3.29 7.37
CA PRO A 100 -3.21 -2.36 6.30
C PRO A 100 -1.71 -2.34 5.93
N LEU A 101 -1.46 -2.17 4.62
CA LEU A 101 -0.12 -1.90 4.12
C LEU A 101 0.39 -0.55 4.64
N ASN A 102 1.59 -0.53 5.18
CA ASN A 102 2.31 0.66 5.59
C ASN A 102 3.77 0.62 5.10
N PHE A 103 4.44 1.78 5.02
CA PHE A 103 5.87 1.85 4.72
C PHE A 103 6.68 2.02 5.99
N TYR A 104 7.44 1.00 6.33
CA TYR A 104 8.52 1.13 7.31
C TYR A 104 9.71 1.83 6.66
N THR A 105 10.18 2.91 7.27
CA THR A 105 11.35 3.67 6.85
C THR A 105 12.41 3.66 7.94
N ASP A 106 13.65 3.35 7.56
CA ASP A 106 14.80 3.46 8.44
C ASP A 106 15.68 4.64 7.98
N PRO A 107 16.16 5.50 8.90
CA PRO A 107 16.95 6.68 8.54
C PRO A 107 18.32 6.37 7.90
N SER A 108 18.79 5.13 8.00
CA SER A 108 20.08 4.72 7.44
C SER A 108 20.00 4.33 5.96
N THR A 109 18.80 4.24 5.38
CA THR A 109 18.61 3.79 4.00
C THR A 109 17.51 4.56 3.27
N ASN A 110 17.58 4.61 1.94
CA ASN A 110 16.50 5.12 1.10
C ASN A 110 15.54 4.02 0.61
N VAL A 111 15.62 2.83 1.20
CA VAL A 111 14.77 1.69 0.85
C VAL A 111 13.76 1.46 1.96
N ALA A 112 12.50 1.79 1.71
CA ALA A 112 11.40 1.52 2.62
C ALA A 112 10.81 0.13 2.37
N LEU A 113 10.35 -0.53 3.44
CA LEU A 113 9.71 -1.84 3.38
C LEU A 113 8.18 -1.70 3.48
N PRO A 114 7.42 -2.19 2.49
CA PRO A 114 5.99 -2.42 2.65
C PRO A 114 5.75 -3.53 3.67
N LEU A 115 5.10 -3.19 4.76
CA LEU A 115 4.71 -4.11 5.83
C LEU A 115 3.20 -4.09 6.00
N PHE A 116 2.64 -5.23 6.38
CA PHE A 116 1.28 -5.35 6.90
C PHE A 116 1.37 -5.46 8.42
N GLU A 117 0.62 -4.62 9.12
CA GLU A 117 0.58 -4.60 10.58
C GLU A 117 -0.74 -4.03 11.08
N PRO A 118 -1.27 -4.50 12.21
CA PRO A 118 -2.45 -3.90 12.81
C PRO A 118 -2.17 -2.45 13.21
N GLY A 119 -3.09 -1.55 12.92
CA GLY A 119 -2.94 -0.16 13.32
C GLY A 119 -3.66 0.83 12.42
N SER A 120 -3.46 2.11 12.72
CA SER A 120 -4.04 3.22 11.96
C SER A 120 -3.13 3.76 10.85
N SER A 121 -1.83 3.46 10.92
CA SER A 121 -0.88 3.86 9.88
C SER A 121 -1.13 3.06 8.61
N ARG A 122 -1.22 3.75 7.48
CA ARG A 122 -1.52 3.11 6.19
C ARG A 122 -0.89 3.86 5.03
N GLN A 123 -0.40 3.13 4.06
CA GLN A 123 0.07 3.67 2.80
C GLN A 123 -1.05 3.62 1.76
N TYR A 124 -1.50 4.79 1.30
CA TYR A 124 -2.44 4.86 0.20
C TYR A 124 -1.73 4.57 -1.13
N VAL A 125 -2.36 3.73 -1.92
CA VAL A 125 -1.89 3.32 -3.25
C VAL A 125 -3.04 3.40 -4.24
N THR A 126 -2.77 3.14 -5.52
CA THR A 126 -3.79 3.03 -6.56
C THR A 126 -3.36 2.03 -7.62
N PHE A 127 -4.32 1.61 -8.44
CA PHE A 127 -4.10 0.75 -9.60
C PHE A 127 -4.54 1.47 -10.88
N ASP A 128 -3.76 1.31 -11.94
CA ASP A 128 -4.20 1.73 -13.27
C ASP A 128 -5.12 0.69 -13.92
N LYS A 129 -5.61 0.98 -15.15
CA LYS A 129 -6.50 0.08 -15.92
C LYS A 129 -5.86 -1.28 -16.23
N GLN A 130 -4.54 -1.39 -16.21
CA GLN A 130 -3.79 -2.63 -16.41
C GLN A 130 -3.55 -3.37 -15.09
N GLY A 131 -3.97 -2.79 -13.97
CA GLY A 131 -3.78 -3.31 -12.63
C GLY A 131 -2.37 -3.05 -12.08
N GLN A 132 -1.60 -2.11 -12.64
CA GLN A 132 -0.29 -1.74 -12.12
C GLN A 132 -0.41 -0.90 -10.86
N LEU A 133 0.35 -1.29 -9.83
CA LEU A 133 0.39 -0.65 -8.53
C LEU A 133 1.23 0.63 -8.55
N SER A 134 0.66 1.72 -8.05
CA SER A 134 1.32 3.02 -7.98
C SER A 134 1.02 3.73 -6.66
N VAL A 135 1.91 4.64 -6.26
CA VAL A 135 1.67 5.63 -5.21
C VAL A 135 1.44 6.98 -5.87
N LEU A 136 0.36 7.66 -5.52
CA LEU A 136 0.12 9.01 -6.02
C LEU A 136 0.84 10.05 -5.16
N SER A 137 1.47 11.01 -5.80
CA SER A 137 2.10 12.15 -5.16
C SER A 137 1.95 13.41 -6.02
N TYR A 138 1.88 14.56 -5.37
CA TYR A 138 1.83 15.87 -6.02
C TYR A 138 2.95 16.79 -5.55
N LEU A 139 3.78 16.36 -4.60
CA LEU A 139 4.86 17.17 -4.06
C LEU A 139 6.00 17.31 -5.09
N ASP A 140 6.46 18.54 -5.28
CA ASP A 140 7.70 18.87 -5.98
C ASP A 140 8.61 19.67 -5.03
N ASP A 141 9.51 18.97 -4.37
CA ASP A 141 10.52 19.53 -3.46
C ASP A 141 11.88 19.79 -4.14
N THR A 142 11.95 19.61 -5.46
CA THR A 142 13.14 19.94 -6.25
C THR A 142 13.24 21.43 -6.56
N ARG A 143 12.24 22.21 -6.15
CA ARG A 143 12.16 23.66 -6.34
C ARG A 143 12.39 24.43 -5.04
N THR A 144 12.69 25.70 -5.17
CA THR A 144 12.81 26.64 -4.04
C THR A 144 11.87 27.82 -4.27
N PRO A 145 10.81 28.02 -3.46
CA PRO A 145 10.33 27.12 -2.40
C PRO A 145 9.70 25.84 -2.98
N PRO A 146 9.59 24.75 -2.19
CA PRO A 146 8.85 23.56 -2.59
C PRO A 146 7.39 23.90 -2.93
N THR A 147 6.82 23.20 -3.89
CA THR A 147 5.45 23.45 -4.37
C THR A 147 4.65 22.16 -4.52
N GLY A 148 3.32 22.30 -4.51
CA GLY A 148 2.44 21.29 -5.08
C GLY A 148 2.44 21.38 -6.61
N GLY A 149 2.45 20.24 -7.28
CA GLY A 149 2.35 20.13 -8.73
C GLY A 149 1.16 19.28 -9.15
N GLU A 150 1.18 18.83 -10.40
CA GLU A 150 0.23 17.85 -10.89
C GLU A 150 0.40 16.51 -10.16
N VAL A 151 -0.71 15.81 -9.94
CA VAL A 151 -0.69 14.45 -9.38
C VAL A 151 0.04 13.51 -10.32
N LYS A 152 1.04 12.79 -9.79
CA LYS A 152 1.85 11.81 -10.52
C LYS A 152 1.70 10.43 -9.90
N ALA A 153 1.63 9.40 -10.74
CA ALA A 153 1.68 8.01 -10.31
C ALA A 153 3.13 7.53 -10.29
N LEU A 154 3.67 7.34 -9.10
CA LEU A 154 5.04 6.86 -8.89
C LEU A 154 5.04 5.33 -8.79
N ARG A 155 6.06 4.70 -9.37
CA ARG A 155 6.27 3.24 -9.38
C ARG A 155 7.70 2.90 -8.97
N ASN A 156 8.12 3.37 -7.79
CA ASN A 156 9.47 3.18 -7.28
C ASN A 156 9.64 1.80 -6.62
N TRP A 157 9.03 0.77 -7.22
CA TRP A 157 9.03 -0.59 -6.73
C TRP A 157 10.30 -1.33 -7.13
N TYR A 158 10.86 -2.07 -6.17
CA TYR A 158 12.01 -2.94 -6.35
C TYR A 158 11.78 -4.25 -5.60
N VAL A 159 12.47 -5.30 -5.99
CA VAL A 159 12.66 -6.51 -5.18
C VAL A 159 14.09 -6.49 -4.67
N CYS A 160 14.27 -6.56 -3.36
CA CYS A 160 15.56 -6.48 -2.69
C CYS A 160 15.72 -7.61 -1.68
N GLU A 161 16.94 -8.08 -1.45
CA GLU A 161 17.27 -8.81 -0.23
C GLU A 161 17.25 -7.83 0.94
N THR A 162 16.43 -8.10 1.94
CA THR A 162 16.20 -7.18 3.05
C THR A 162 16.36 -7.85 4.39
N TYR A 163 16.64 -7.04 5.40
CA TYR A 163 16.69 -7.44 6.80
C TYR A 163 15.69 -6.62 7.60
N TYR A 164 14.86 -7.29 8.39
CA TYR A 164 13.95 -6.63 9.32
C TYR A 164 13.74 -7.51 10.54
N THR A 165 13.95 -6.99 11.74
CA THR A 165 13.71 -7.66 13.05
C THR A 165 14.29 -9.08 13.18
N GLY A 166 15.37 -9.39 12.49
CA GLY A 166 15.99 -10.74 12.49
C GLY A 166 15.61 -11.62 11.29
N TYR A 167 14.70 -11.17 10.44
CA TYR A 167 14.28 -11.91 9.25
C TYR A 167 14.97 -11.40 8.00
N HIS A 168 15.35 -12.34 7.12
CA HIS A 168 15.94 -12.08 5.81
C HIS A 168 15.01 -12.63 4.73
N TYR A 169 14.52 -11.76 3.85
CA TYR A 169 13.68 -12.14 2.73
C TYR A 169 14.03 -11.35 1.48
N ARG A 170 13.66 -11.91 0.34
CA ARG A 170 13.53 -11.13 -0.90
C ARG A 170 12.16 -10.46 -0.89
N ASN A 171 12.14 -9.20 -0.49
CA ASN A 171 10.91 -8.45 -0.31
C ASN A 171 10.67 -7.45 -1.43
N LEU A 172 9.38 -7.13 -1.66
CA LEU A 172 9.02 -5.87 -2.28
C LEU A 172 9.57 -4.72 -1.43
N ALA A 173 10.11 -3.72 -2.09
CA ALA A 173 10.65 -2.53 -1.46
C ALA A 173 10.24 -1.28 -2.25
N TRP A 174 10.21 -0.15 -1.58
CA TRP A 174 9.96 1.16 -2.17
C TRP A 174 11.21 2.02 -2.05
N VAL A 175 11.73 2.55 -3.16
CA VAL A 175 12.84 3.50 -3.12
C VAL A 175 12.30 4.91 -2.97
N LEU A 176 12.70 5.58 -1.89
CA LEU A 176 12.29 6.94 -1.56
C LEU A 176 12.77 7.95 -2.62
N GLY A 177 12.01 9.04 -2.76
CA GLY A 177 12.29 10.13 -3.69
C GLY A 177 11.38 10.11 -4.92
N ASN A 178 11.68 10.98 -5.86
CA ASN A 178 10.85 11.30 -7.03
C ASN A 178 10.94 10.31 -8.21
N GLY A 179 11.41 9.09 -7.98
CA GLY A 179 11.58 8.05 -9.01
C GLY A 179 12.92 8.10 -9.76
N LYS A 180 13.81 9.03 -9.41
CA LYS A 180 15.16 9.16 -9.99
C LYS A 180 16.25 8.61 -9.08
N ALA A 181 15.96 8.43 -7.79
CA ALA A 181 16.91 7.89 -6.83
C ALA A 181 17.23 6.43 -7.13
N LYS A 182 18.50 6.08 -7.00
CA LYS A 182 18.94 4.68 -7.02
C LYS A 182 18.85 4.10 -5.60
N PRO A 183 18.46 2.82 -5.44
CA PRO A 183 18.49 2.18 -4.14
C PRO A 183 19.93 2.10 -3.60
N GLN A 184 20.11 2.38 -2.31
CA GLN A 184 21.39 2.17 -1.63
C GLN A 184 21.71 0.68 -1.46
N ASN A 185 20.68 -0.15 -1.35
CA ASN A 185 20.83 -1.59 -1.29
C ASN A 185 21.15 -2.14 -2.71
N PRO A 186 22.36 -2.72 -2.93
CA PRO A 186 22.80 -3.16 -4.25
C PRO A 186 22.07 -4.40 -4.77
N SER A 187 21.34 -5.14 -3.92
CA SER A 187 20.56 -6.31 -4.32
C SER A 187 19.24 -5.96 -5.01
N CYS A 188 18.86 -4.69 -5.00
CA CYS A 188 17.58 -4.25 -5.50
C CYS A 188 17.46 -4.33 -7.03
N VAL A 189 16.45 -5.03 -7.51
CA VAL A 189 16.08 -5.13 -8.92
C VAL A 189 14.79 -4.37 -9.16
N LYS A 190 14.77 -3.46 -10.14
CA LYS A 190 13.58 -2.68 -10.52
C LYS A 190 12.48 -3.60 -11.04
N VAL A 191 11.25 -3.39 -10.54
CA VAL A 191 10.07 -4.17 -10.96
C VAL A 191 8.85 -3.26 -11.10
N ASP A 192 7.84 -3.76 -11.82
CA ASP A 192 6.46 -3.33 -11.67
C ASP A 192 5.68 -4.40 -10.88
N VAL A 193 4.62 -3.99 -10.19
CA VAL A 193 3.73 -4.87 -9.43
C VAL A 193 2.35 -4.81 -10.05
N VAL A 194 1.77 -5.96 -10.36
CA VAL A 194 0.47 -6.05 -11.03
C VAL A 194 -0.50 -6.86 -10.22
N ARG A 195 -1.70 -6.34 -10.04
CA ARG A 195 -2.82 -7.03 -9.42
C ARG A 195 -3.41 -8.06 -10.38
N LYS A 196 -3.67 -9.28 -9.89
CA LYS A 196 -4.39 -10.35 -10.59
C LYS A 196 -5.47 -10.92 -9.68
N PHE A 197 -6.74 -10.71 -10.03
CA PHE A 197 -7.86 -11.25 -9.27
C PHE A 197 -7.82 -12.78 -9.22
N VAL A 198 -8.14 -13.32 -8.04
CA VAL A 198 -8.32 -14.76 -7.84
C VAL A 198 -9.63 -15.17 -8.50
N ARG A 199 -9.58 -16.28 -9.22
CA ARG A 199 -10.75 -16.86 -9.93
C ARG A 199 -11.58 -17.74 -9.01
#